data_2434f939653de2b2d7c5f73bae93bff4
#
_entry.id   2434f939653de2b2d7c5f73bae93bff4
#
_cell.length_a   1.000
_cell.length_b   1.000
_cell.length_c   1.000
_cell.angle_alpha   90.00
_cell.angle_beta   90.00
_cell.angle_gamma   90.00
#
_symmetry.space_group_name_H-M   'P 1'
#
loop_
_entity.id
_entity.type
_entity.pdbx_description
1 polymer ?
#
loop_
_entity_poly.entity_id
_entity_poly.type
_entity_poly.pdbx_seq_one_letter_code
_entity_poly.pdbx_strand_id
1 'polypeptide(L)'
;VKKKISPRGKSAKRRRNSHMLLEFIGADHEVTGSCHYIKVGDKNILIDCGMKQGREYYKNVDLPVSPSNLDCVFLTHAHIDHSGMLPKLYADGYRGPIICTPATRELCEILLLDCAHIQAQEAQYRSKKSKQTGNEETLSAAATPIYTMEEAQAVMRLFKTYPYGEKVKLCDEITFRMTDIGHLLGSASIELWLSENGEERKIVFSGDIGNKNQPLLRDPAKTAEADYVVMESTYGDRLHEKMKGNYVDQLANAIADTLDRGGNLVIPAFAVGRTQVLLYFIRQIKENNLIPENPNFPVYVDSPMAVRAISVFEDCEGGCYDEEAMAILKEGKNPISFPNLHLSITTDESIAINTDATPKVIISASGMCDAGRIRHHLKHNLSSPKNTILFVGYQAEGTLGRRLEDGVEKVRLFGEDIRVQAKIMTMDGMSGHADRDGLLEWIHGFTNPPKQTFVVHGEDLVATGFAELLKEQHGIAAMAPFSGTKYDLLGGRFVAIAKGVPIEKGRAERARSVSDSYTKLMIAKERLLQVLEESRGLPNKELDRFTKEINDLCRTYQIPKE
;
A
#
# COMPACT_ATOMS: atom_id res chain seq x y z
N VAL A 1 1.28 69.18 48.07
CA VAL A 1 0.47 68.07 47.52
C VAL A 1 1.35 67.28 46.57
N LYS A 2 1.91 66.14 47.06
CA LYS A 2 2.72 65.23 46.23
C LYS A 2 1.82 64.13 45.65
N LYS A 3 1.62 64.07 44.33
CA LYS A 3 0.98 62.98 43.62
C LYS A 3 1.94 61.80 43.53
N LYS A 4 1.59 60.67 44.15
CA LYS A 4 2.22 59.34 43.92
C LYS A 4 1.89 58.84 42.55
N ILE A 5 2.90 58.58 41.72
CA ILE A 5 2.75 57.83 40.45
C ILE A 5 2.86 56.35 40.78
N SER A 6 1.80 55.59 40.53
CA SER A 6 1.76 54.13 40.61
C SER A 6 2.50 53.49 39.45
N PRO A 7 3.33 52.43 39.65
CA PRO A 7 3.99 51.77 38.52
C PRO A 7 2.98 50.94 37.71
N ARG A 8 2.93 51.20 36.42
CA ARG A 8 2.19 50.40 35.44
C ARG A 8 2.61 48.93 35.50
N GLY A 9 1.63 48.10 35.77
CA GLY A 9 1.80 46.65 35.78
C GLY A 9 2.32 46.14 34.42
N LYS A 10 3.38 45.32 34.49
CA LYS A 10 3.86 44.53 33.37
C LYS A 10 2.72 43.60 32.97
N SER A 11 2.19 43.77 31.77
CA SER A 11 1.27 42.86 31.12
C SER A 11 1.92 41.47 31.09
N ALA A 12 1.37 40.55 31.87
CA ALA A 12 1.70 39.14 31.78
C ALA A 12 1.31 38.69 30.36
N LYS A 13 2.29 38.50 29.47
CA LYS A 13 2.07 37.79 28.22
C LYS A 13 1.42 36.47 28.61
N ARG A 14 0.14 36.29 28.26
CA ARG A 14 -0.50 34.98 28.28
C ARG A 14 0.44 34.02 27.55
N ARG A 15 1.04 33.08 28.28
CA ARG A 15 1.68 31.94 27.68
C ARG A 15 0.59 31.28 26.84
N ARG A 16 0.63 31.46 25.52
CA ARG A 16 -0.11 30.60 24.60
C ARG A 16 0.34 29.18 24.96
N ASN A 17 -0.59 28.33 25.35
CA ASN A 17 -0.32 26.90 25.45
C ASN A 17 0.10 26.45 24.05
N SER A 18 1.39 26.44 23.81
CA SER A 18 1.98 25.92 22.59
C SER A 18 2.04 24.40 22.77
N HIS A 19 1.44 23.68 21.88
CA HIS A 19 1.45 22.22 21.87
C HIS A 19 1.92 21.79 20.49
N MET A 20 3.13 21.21 20.45
CA MET A 20 3.57 20.44 19.29
C MET A 20 2.73 19.16 19.29
N LEU A 21 1.71 19.11 18.43
CA LEU A 21 0.65 18.09 18.47
C LEU A 21 0.72 17.18 17.26
N LEU A 22 0.68 15.87 17.48
CA LEU A 22 0.40 14.86 16.47
C LEU A 22 -1.05 14.37 16.63
N GLU A 23 -1.81 14.30 15.54
CA GLU A 23 -3.17 13.75 15.50
C GLU A 23 -3.28 12.72 14.35
N PHE A 24 -3.84 11.57 14.66
CA PHE A 24 -4.06 10.48 13.71
C PHE A 24 -5.43 10.66 13.05
N ILE A 25 -5.48 10.61 11.70
CA ILE A 25 -6.69 10.88 10.92
C ILE A 25 -7.12 9.64 10.15
N GLY A 26 -6.18 8.87 9.59
CA GLY A 26 -6.49 7.71 8.76
C GLY A 26 -5.36 6.70 8.63
N ALA A 27 -5.68 5.52 8.11
CA ALA A 27 -4.92 4.28 8.16
C ALA A 27 -4.63 3.83 9.61
N ASP A 28 -5.58 4.10 10.49
CA ASP A 28 -5.52 3.78 11.91
C ASP A 28 -6.39 2.54 12.15
N HIS A 29 -5.79 1.37 12.41
CA HIS A 29 -6.43 0.04 12.41
C HIS A 29 -7.01 -0.39 11.03
N GLU A 30 -6.54 0.23 9.96
CA GLU A 30 -6.87 -0.05 8.56
C GLU A 30 -5.62 0.11 7.71
N VAL A 31 -5.55 -0.58 6.55
CA VAL A 31 -4.38 -0.53 5.63
C VAL A 31 -4.49 0.54 4.55
N THR A 32 -5.54 1.37 4.54
CA THR A 32 -5.72 2.39 3.49
C THR A 32 -6.16 3.72 4.04
N GLY A 33 -5.88 4.80 3.30
CA GLY A 33 -6.28 6.15 3.66
C GLY A 33 -5.31 6.83 4.62
N SER A 34 -3.99 6.61 4.47
CA SER A 34 -2.94 7.20 5.32
C SER A 34 -3.04 8.72 5.36
N CYS A 35 -3.16 9.26 6.58
CA CYS A 35 -3.28 10.69 6.79
C CYS A 35 -2.99 11.03 8.26
N HIS A 36 -1.95 11.83 8.52
CA HIS A 36 -1.58 12.25 9.87
C HIS A 36 -1.34 13.76 9.91
N TYR A 37 -1.86 14.41 10.95
CA TYR A 37 -1.76 15.85 11.10
C TYR A 37 -0.77 16.22 12.20
N ILE A 38 0.06 17.23 11.94
CA ILE A 38 0.98 17.81 12.90
C ILE A 38 0.73 19.32 13.01
N LYS A 39 0.70 19.82 14.25
CA LYS A 39 0.77 21.22 14.55
C LYS A 39 2.08 21.53 15.27
N VAL A 40 2.83 22.52 14.79
CA VAL A 40 4.03 23.06 15.43
C VAL A 40 4.03 24.58 15.33
N GLY A 41 4.03 25.28 16.46
CA GLY A 41 3.84 26.72 16.48
C GLY A 41 2.52 27.13 15.80
N ASP A 42 2.62 27.97 14.78
CA ASP A 42 1.47 28.38 13.95
C ASP A 42 1.33 27.54 12.68
N LYS A 43 2.21 26.55 12.46
CA LYS A 43 2.24 25.69 11.26
C LYS A 43 1.35 24.47 11.39
N ASN A 44 0.65 24.14 10.30
CA ASN A 44 -0.22 22.99 10.14
C ASN A 44 0.32 22.12 9.01
N ILE A 45 0.72 20.91 9.34
CA ILE A 45 1.40 19.97 8.44
C ILE A 45 0.53 18.73 8.28
N LEU A 46 0.48 18.19 7.07
CA LEU A 46 -0.12 16.89 6.80
C LEU A 46 0.97 15.92 6.31
N ILE A 47 0.93 14.69 6.80
CA ILE A 47 1.73 13.59 6.29
C ILE A 47 0.79 12.62 5.60
N ASP A 48 0.98 12.46 4.30
CA ASP A 48 0.09 11.77 3.39
C ASP A 48 -1.34 12.38 3.34
N CYS A 49 -2.08 12.05 2.31
CA CYS A 49 -3.48 12.39 2.13
C CYS A 49 -4.12 11.31 1.26
N GLY A 50 -4.28 10.15 1.86
CA GLY A 50 -4.64 8.92 1.19
C GLY A 50 -6.14 8.74 1.00
N MET A 51 -6.49 7.96 -0.03
CA MET A 51 -7.85 7.53 -0.29
C MET A 51 -8.10 6.18 0.35
N LYS A 52 -9.20 6.04 1.07
CA LYS A 52 -9.66 4.73 1.52
C LYS A 52 -10.06 3.84 0.35
N GLN A 53 -9.64 2.61 0.38
CA GLN A 53 -9.94 1.58 -0.62
C GLN A 53 -10.50 0.34 0.05
N GLY A 54 -11.46 -0.30 -0.60
CA GLY A 54 -12.08 -1.50 -0.08
C GLY A 54 -13.12 -1.24 1.02
N ARG A 55 -13.14 -2.11 2.03
CA ARG A 55 -14.12 -2.05 3.12
C ARG A 55 -13.63 -1.20 4.26
N GLU A 56 -14.44 -0.25 4.69
CA GLU A 56 -14.19 0.56 5.86
C GLU A 56 -14.78 -0.10 7.12
N TYR A 57 -14.01 -0.14 8.19
CA TYR A 57 -14.43 -0.72 9.48
C TYR A 57 -14.69 0.34 10.54
N TYR A 58 -13.93 1.44 10.50
CA TYR A 58 -14.00 2.51 11.48
C TYR A 58 -14.20 3.87 10.80
N LYS A 59 -14.93 4.77 11.51
CA LYS A 59 -15.09 6.16 11.08
C LYS A 59 -13.82 6.94 11.41
N ASN A 60 -13.31 7.66 10.41
CA ASN A 60 -12.22 8.60 10.63
C ASN A 60 -12.77 9.96 11.08
N VAL A 61 -11.95 10.72 11.82
CA VAL A 61 -12.23 12.13 12.11
C VAL A 61 -11.88 13.00 10.90
N ASP A 62 -12.54 14.16 10.82
CA ASP A 62 -12.19 15.18 9.82
C ASP A 62 -10.86 15.86 10.16
N LEU A 63 -10.27 16.52 9.17
CA LEU A 63 -9.10 17.36 9.38
C LEU A 63 -9.40 18.44 10.44
N PRO A 64 -8.49 18.66 11.41
CA PRO A 64 -8.73 19.61 12.49
C PRO A 64 -8.69 21.08 12.05
N VAL A 65 -8.27 21.33 10.80
CA VAL A 65 -8.21 22.66 10.17
C VAL A 65 -8.77 22.60 8.75
N SER A 66 -9.27 23.73 8.25
CA SER A 66 -9.64 23.82 6.84
C SER A 66 -8.43 23.58 5.95
N PRO A 67 -8.58 22.92 4.79
CA PRO A 67 -7.48 22.69 3.84
C PRO A 67 -6.70 23.96 3.46
N SER A 68 -7.36 25.10 3.37
CA SER A 68 -6.73 26.41 3.10
C SER A 68 -5.78 26.90 4.20
N ASN A 69 -5.85 26.32 5.40
CA ASN A 69 -4.99 26.65 6.54
C ASN A 69 -3.82 25.67 6.73
N LEU A 70 -3.69 24.67 5.86
CA LEU A 70 -2.53 23.80 5.84
C LEU A 70 -1.34 24.53 5.20
N ASP A 71 -0.19 24.49 5.84
CA ASP A 71 1.06 25.10 5.36
C ASP A 71 1.78 24.21 4.34
N CYS A 72 1.85 22.90 4.58
CA CYS A 72 2.45 21.95 3.66
C CYS A 72 1.91 20.51 3.87
N VAL A 73 2.10 19.69 2.83
CA VAL A 73 1.88 18.24 2.86
C VAL A 73 3.21 17.57 2.55
N PHE A 74 3.64 16.61 3.36
CA PHE A 74 4.70 15.67 3.02
C PHE A 74 4.09 14.38 2.53
N LEU A 75 4.54 13.89 1.39
CA LEU A 75 4.05 12.67 0.77
C LEU A 75 5.15 11.60 0.77
N THR A 76 4.87 10.47 1.39
CA THR A 76 5.82 9.36 1.53
C THR A 76 6.05 8.64 0.20
N HIS A 77 4.97 8.34 -0.53
CA HIS A 77 5.03 7.68 -1.84
C HIS A 77 3.72 7.85 -2.62
N ALA A 78 3.70 7.32 -3.84
CA ALA A 78 2.65 7.65 -4.81
C ALA A 78 1.39 6.79 -4.74
N HIS A 79 1.35 5.68 -3.97
CA HIS A 79 0.15 4.85 -3.91
C HIS A 79 -1.11 5.64 -3.53
N ILE A 80 -2.26 5.24 -4.06
CA ILE A 80 -3.53 5.97 -3.92
C ILE A 80 -4.01 6.05 -2.46
N ASP A 81 -3.70 5.08 -1.65
CA ASP A 81 -3.99 5.09 -0.21
C ASP A 81 -3.08 6.02 0.60
N HIS A 82 -2.09 6.67 -0.03
CA HIS A 82 -1.24 7.74 0.53
C HIS A 82 -1.42 9.08 -0.19
N SER A 83 -1.75 9.09 -1.47
CA SER A 83 -1.82 10.30 -2.32
C SER A 83 -3.23 10.64 -2.83
N GLY A 84 -4.14 9.67 -2.83
CA GLY A 84 -5.37 9.68 -3.62
C GLY A 84 -6.36 10.79 -3.28
N MET A 85 -6.28 11.42 -2.11
CA MET A 85 -7.13 12.56 -1.73
C MET A 85 -6.49 13.93 -1.95
N LEU A 86 -5.26 14.00 -2.48
CA LEU A 86 -4.59 15.28 -2.79
C LEU A 86 -5.40 16.17 -3.77
N PRO A 87 -6.03 15.63 -4.85
CA PRO A 87 -6.87 16.44 -5.71
C PRO A 87 -8.11 17.00 -4.99
N LYS A 88 -8.71 16.21 -4.10
CA LYS A 88 -9.82 16.69 -3.27
C LYS A 88 -9.38 17.76 -2.29
N LEU A 89 -8.21 17.61 -1.67
CA LEU A 89 -7.63 18.61 -0.79
C LEU A 89 -7.41 19.95 -1.55
N TYR A 90 -6.95 19.87 -2.81
CA TYR A 90 -6.83 21.03 -3.69
C TYR A 90 -8.21 21.66 -4.00
N ALA A 91 -9.21 20.86 -4.33
CA ALA A 91 -10.58 21.32 -4.58
C ALA A 91 -11.16 22.05 -3.36
N ASP A 92 -10.86 21.57 -2.15
CA ASP A 92 -11.30 22.15 -0.88
C ASP A 92 -10.47 23.37 -0.43
N GLY A 93 -9.57 23.87 -1.29
CA GLY A 93 -8.89 25.14 -1.09
C GLY A 93 -7.43 25.07 -0.66
N TYR A 94 -6.81 23.89 -0.57
CA TYR A 94 -5.37 23.77 -0.31
C TYR A 94 -4.55 24.38 -1.44
N ARG A 95 -3.52 25.16 -1.09
CA ARG A 95 -2.61 25.82 -2.05
C ARG A 95 -1.13 25.79 -1.61
N GLY A 96 -0.81 25.13 -0.51
CA GLY A 96 0.55 24.94 -0.02
C GLY A 96 1.36 23.95 -0.87
N PRO A 97 2.67 23.78 -0.61
CA PRO A 97 3.51 22.81 -1.30
C PRO A 97 3.21 21.37 -0.87
N ILE A 98 3.23 20.45 -1.82
CA ILE A 98 3.28 19.00 -1.61
C ILE A 98 4.72 18.54 -1.81
N ILE A 99 5.36 18.10 -0.74
CA ILE A 99 6.80 17.80 -0.68
C ILE A 99 7.00 16.29 -0.80
N CYS A 100 7.73 15.86 -1.83
CA CYS A 100 8.03 14.46 -2.09
C CYS A 100 9.33 14.31 -2.91
N THR A 101 9.69 13.08 -3.27
CA THR A 101 10.78 12.80 -4.20
C THR A 101 10.37 13.06 -5.65
N PRO A 102 11.33 13.26 -6.59
CA PRO A 102 11.00 13.43 -8.01
C PRO A 102 10.17 12.26 -8.58
N ALA A 103 10.60 11.02 -8.35
CA ALA A 103 9.89 9.84 -8.87
C ALA A 103 8.48 9.69 -8.27
N THR A 104 8.29 9.99 -6.98
CA THR A 104 6.94 10.02 -6.37
C THR A 104 6.03 11.02 -7.07
N ARG A 105 6.52 12.23 -7.41
CA ARG A 105 5.73 13.22 -8.16
C ARG A 105 5.28 12.69 -9.51
N GLU A 106 6.19 12.09 -10.28
CA GLU A 106 5.90 11.55 -11.62
C GLU A 106 4.90 10.40 -11.58
N LEU A 107 5.06 9.48 -10.63
CA LEU A 107 4.09 8.41 -10.41
C LEU A 107 2.73 8.95 -9.95
N CYS A 108 2.68 9.98 -9.10
CA CYS A 108 1.44 10.62 -8.69
C CYS A 108 0.70 11.23 -9.89
N GLU A 109 1.39 11.84 -10.84
CA GLU A 109 0.77 12.39 -12.05
C GLU A 109 0.01 11.29 -12.83
N ILE A 110 0.60 10.10 -12.94
CA ILE A 110 -0.03 8.96 -13.60
C ILE A 110 -1.21 8.41 -12.79
N LEU A 111 -0.99 8.17 -11.49
CA LEU A 111 -1.96 7.48 -10.64
C LEU A 111 -3.18 8.34 -10.31
N LEU A 112 -3.00 9.65 -10.04
CA LEU A 112 -4.10 10.55 -9.72
C LEU A 112 -5.00 10.81 -10.93
N LEU A 113 -4.43 10.93 -12.13
CA LEU A 113 -5.20 11.07 -13.37
C LEU A 113 -5.99 9.80 -13.69
N ASP A 114 -5.39 8.62 -13.53
CA ASP A 114 -6.07 7.35 -13.75
C ASP A 114 -7.21 7.16 -12.73
N CYS A 115 -6.97 7.48 -11.47
CA CYS A 115 -7.97 7.43 -10.42
C CYS A 115 -9.16 8.37 -10.71
N ALA A 116 -8.91 9.60 -11.17
CA ALA A 116 -9.96 10.54 -11.59
C ALA A 116 -10.77 9.98 -12.76
N HIS A 117 -10.11 9.36 -13.74
CA HIS A 117 -10.76 8.74 -14.89
C HIS A 117 -11.68 7.59 -14.48
N ILE A 118 -11.21 6.69 -13.61
CA ILE A 118 -11.99 5.57 -13.07
C ILE A 118 -13.22 6.09 -12.33
N GLN A 119 -13.06 7.07 -11.44
CA GLN A 119 -14.17 7.68 -10.70
C GLN A 119 -15.22 8.30 -11.63
N ALA A 120 -14.78 9.01 -12.68
CA ALA A 120 -15.68 9.59 -13.67
C ALA A 120 -16.48 8.52 -14.43
N GLN A 121 -15.85 7.41 -14.82
CA GLN A 121 -16.52 6.28 -15.46
C GLN A 121 -17.54 5.62 -14.53
N GLU A 122 -17.17 5.38 -13.26
CA GLU A 122 -18.07 4.81 -12.26
C GLU A 122 -19.27 5.72 -12.00
N ALA A 123 -19.06 7.03 -11.86
CA ALA A 123 -20.13 7.99 -11.69
C ALA A 123 -21.12 7.97 -12.87
N GLN A 124 -20.60 7.91 -14.11
CA GLN A 124 -21.44 7.77 -15.31
C GLN A 124 -22.22 6.45 -15.32
N TYR A 125 -21.58 5.34 -14.96
CA TYR A 125 -22.25 4.04 -14.90
C TYR A 125 -23.38 4.02 -13.86
N ARG A 126 -23.11 4.52 -12.64
CA ARG A 126 -24.10 4.64 -11.56
C ARG A 126 -25.27 5.55 -11.98
N SER A 127 -25.00 6.67 -12.65
CA SER A 127 -26.01 7.58 -13.18
C SER A 127 -26.92 6.89 -14.22
N LYS A 128 -26.34 6.15 -15.18
CA LYS A 128 -27.10 5.39 -16.17
C LYS A 128 -27.99 4.31 -15.52
N LYS A 129 -27.46 3.58 -14.56
CA LYS A 129 -28.19 2.52 -13.84
C LYS A 129 -29.34 3.09 -13.00
N SER A 130 -29.13 4.21 -12.31
CA SER A 130 -30.17 4.86 -11.51
C SER A 130 -31.32 5.40 -12.35
N LYS A 131 -31.03 5.96 -13.53
CA LYS A 131 -32.07 6.38 -14.50
C LYS A 131 -32.92 5.19 -14.98
N GLN A 132 -32.34 3.99 -15.11
CA GLN A 132 -33.06 2.79 -15.50
C GLN A 132 -33.93 2.20 -14.38
N THR A 133 -33.58 2.44 -13.11
CA THR A 133 -34.29 1.86 -11.93
C THR A 133 -35.27 2.83 -11.27
N GLY A 134 -35.39 4.08 -11.75
CA GLY A 134 -36.38 5.07 -11.27
C GLY A 134 -36.16 5.57 -9.82
N ASN A 135 -34.99 5.43 -9.25
CA ASN A 135 -34.68 5.76 -7.85
C ASN A 135 -33.96 7.12 -7.78
N GLU A 136 -34.71 8.21 -7.76
CA GLU A 136 -34.18 9.59 -7.84
C GLU A 136 -33.43 10.06 -6.59
N GLU A 137 -33.75 9.57 -5.39
CA GLU A 137 -33.06 9.98 -4.14
C GLU A 137 -31.62 9.46 -4.03
N THR A 138 -31.29 8.34 -4.69
CA THR A 138 -29.93 7.82 -4.79
C THR A 138 -29.09 8.52 -5.86
N LEU A 139 -29.69 9.43 -6.64
CA LEU A 139 -29.09 10.02 -7.85
C LEU A 139 -28.05 11.10 -7.57
N SER A 140 -28.17 11.90 -6.50
CA SER A 140 -27.33 13.10 -6.37
C SER A 140 -25.97 12.85 -5.71
N ALA A 141 -25.89 12.01 -4.69
CA ALA A 141 -24.65 11.77 -3.95
C ALA A 141 -23.78 10.63 -4.55
N ALA A 142 -24.39 9.66 -5.24
CA ALA A 142 -23.67 8.51 -5.81
C ALA A 142 -23.17 8.74 -7.26
N ALA A 143 -23.53 9.84 -7.91
CA ALA A 143 -23.23 10.10 -9.31
C ALA A 143 -22.07 11.10 -9.54
N THR A 144 -21.48 11.65 -8.47
CA THR A 144 -20.40 12.66 -8.58
C THR A 144 -19.07 12.01 -8.20
N PRO A 145 -17.99 12.17 -9.01
CA PRO A 145 -16.66 11.75 -8.61
C PRO A 145 -16.20 12.55 -7.38
N ILE A 146 -15.29 12.00 -6.59
CA ILE A 146 -14.70 12.69 -5.41
C ILE A 146 -13.94 13.94 -5.86
N TYR A 147 -13.29 13.87 -7.03
CA TYR A 147 -12.61 14.97 -7.71
C TYR A 147 -12.60 14.77 -9.23
N THR A 148 -12.36 15.83 -9.97
CA THR A 148 -12.35 15.83 -11.44
C THR A 148 -10.94 15.64 -12.00
N MET A 149 -10.86 15.39 -13.32
CA MET A 149 -9.58 15.34 -14.05
C MET A 149 -8.82 16.67 -13.97
N GLU A 150 -9.54 17.79 -14.04
CA GLU A 150 -8.97 19.15 -13.95
C GLU A 150 -8.34 19.38 -12.57
N GLU A 151 -8.98 18.92 -11.51
CA GLU A 151 -8.46 19.01 -10.13
C GLU A 151 -7.24 18.12 -9.95
N ALA A 152 -7.24 16.90 -10.51
CA ALA A 152 -6.09 16.01 -10.52
C ALA A 152 -4.89 16.59 -11.31
N GLN A 153 -5.13 17.29 -12.41
CA GLN A 153 -4.07 18.02 -13.12
C GLN A 153 -3.58 19.25 -12.37
N ALA A 154 -4.50 20.00 -11.77
CA ALA A 154 -4.19 21.26 -11.10
C ALA A 154 -3.34 21.07 -9.84
N VAL A 155 -3.60 20.02 -9.05
CA VAL A 155 -2.84 19.73 -7.83
C VAL A 155 -1.37 19.46 -8.11
N MET A 156 -1.00 18.93 -9.30
CA MET A 156 0.38 18.66 -9.68
C MET A 156 1.27 19.90 -9.69
N ARG A 157 0.70 21.10 -9.82
CA ARG A 157 1.43 22.38 -9.74
C ARG A 157 1.94 22.71 -8.34
N LEU A 158 1.39 22.07 -7.31
CA LEU A 158 1.77 22.27 -5.93
C LEU A 158 2.97 21.39 -5.50
N PHE A 159 3.33 20.39 -6.30
CA PHE A 159 4.42 19.48 -5.98
C PHE A 159 5.77 20.19 -5.99
N LYS A 160 6.55 19.94 -4.94
CA LYS A 160 7.94 20.37 -4.77
C LYS A 160 8.79 19.15 -4.45
N THR A 161 9.78 18.90 -5.28
CA THR A 161 10.59 17.68 -5.18
C THR A 161 11.97 17.97 -4.57
N TYR A 162 12.42 17.01 -3.77
CA TYR A 162 13.74 17.02 -3.14
C TYR A 162 14.37 15.62 -3.24
N PRO A 163 15.71 15.53 -3.37
CA PRO A 163 16.40 14.26 -3.41
C PRO A 163 16.43 13.57 -2.04
N TYR A 164 16.77 12.29 -2.02
CA TYR A 164 17.04 11.58 -0.78
C TYR A 164 18.28 12.13 -0.06
N GLY A 165 18.27 12.02 1.27
CA GLY A 165 19.40 12.30 2.15
C GLY A 165 19.67 13.77 2.42
N GLU A 166 19.09 14.69 1.67
CA GLU A 166 19.26 16.13 1.88
C GLU A 166 18.47 16.62 3.09
N LYS A 167 19.14 17.28 4.04
CA LYS A 167 18.50 17.93 5.19
C LYS A 167 18.12 19.36 4.80
N VAL A 168 16.83 19.61 4.62
CA VAL A 168 16.28 20.88 4.12
C VAL A 168 15.56 21.62 5.24
N LYS A 169 15.92 22.88 5.47
CA LYS A 169 15.17 23.78 6.34
C LYS A 169 14.03 24.43 5.54
N LEU A 170 12.78 24.02 5.82
CA LEU A 170 11.59 24.56 5.16
C LEU A 170 11.20 25.94 5.73
N CYS A 171 11.22 26.06 7.07
CA CYS A 171 11.03 27.30 7.82
C CYS A 171 11.70 27.18 9.20
N ASP A 172 11.50 28.14 10.10
CA ASP A 172 12.13 28.10 11.43
C ASP A 172 11.64 26.95 12.30
N GLU A 173 10.37 26.54 12.11
CA GLU A 173 9.73 25.46 12.85
C GLU A 173 9.99 24.08 12.27
N ILE A 174 10.37 23.97 10.97
CA ILE A 174 10.36 22.70 10.23
C ILE A 174 11.66 22.54 9.45
N THR A 175 12.40 21.48 9.77
CA THR A 175 13.47 20.93 8.94
C THR A 175 13.11 19.48 8.61
N PHE A 176 13.40 19.03 7.40
CA PHE A 176 13.06 17.67 6.98
C PHE A 176 14.19 16.98 6.22
N ARG A 177 14.11 15.68 6.12
CA ARG A 177 14.88 14.81 5.22
C ARG A 177 14.00 13.68 4.75
N MET A 178 14.18 13.29 3.50
CA MET A 178 13.57 12.08 2.92
C MET A 178 14.64 11.00 2.81
N THR A 179 14.33 9.80 3.29
CA THR A 179 15.24 8.66 3.30
C THR A 179 14.58 7.51 2.55
N ASP A 180 15.30 6.89 1.62
CA ASP A 180 14.77 5.80 0.78
C ASP A 180 14.29 4.64 1.65
N ILE A 181 13.07 4.20 1.43
CA ILE A 181 12.42 3.12 2.20
C ILE A 181 12.14 1.86 1.36
N GLY A 182 12.51 1.85 0.08
CA GLY A 182 12.56 0.66 -0.76
C GLY A 182 11.23 0.00 -1.12
N HIS A 183 10.08 0.65 -0.88
CA HIS A 183 8.76 0.07 -1.14
C HIS A 183 8.29 0.24 -2.60
N LEU A 184 8.45 1.45 -3.12
CA LEU A 184 8.09 1.84 -4.46
C LEU A 184 9.15 2.81 -4.99
N LEU A 185 9.28 2.95 -6.32
CA LEU A 185 10.17 3.93 -6.90
C LEU A 185 9.85 5.33 -6.34
N GLY A 186 10.83 5.96 -5.71
CA GLY A 186 10.67 7.26 -5.08
C GLY A 186 10.10 7.24 -3.66
N SER A 187 9.72 6.10 -3.10
CA SER A 187 9.20 6.01 -1.73
C SER A 187 10.20 6.48 -0.69
N ALA A 188 9.73 7.21 0.32
CA ALA A 188 10.57 7.77 1.35
C ALA A 188 9.95 7.66 2.74
N SER A 189 10.77 7.35 3.74
CA SER A 189 10.46 7.74 5.10
C SER A 189 10.71 9.24 5.27
N ILE A 190 9.82 9.91 6.01
CA ILE A 190 9.88 11.36 6.24
C ILE A 190 10.41 11.61 7.65
N GLU A 191 11.59 12.22 7.74
CA GLU A 191 12.19 12.66 8.99
C GLU A 191 11.91 14.15 9.18
N LEU A 192 11.27 14.52 10.28
CA LEU A 192 10.98 15.91 10.62
C LEU A 192 11.69 16.30 11.91
N TRP A 193 12.44 17.39 11.88
CA TRP A 193 12.89 18.12 13.07
C TRP A 193 11.95 19.29 13.26
N LEU A 194 11.16 19.22 14.32
CA LEU A 194 10.13 20.20 14.65
C LEU A 194 10.62 21.06 15.81
N SER A 195 10.64 22.39 15.62
CA SER A 195 11.17 23.32 16.60
C SER A 195 10.09 24.27 17.09
N GLU A 196 9.89 24.35 18.40
CA GLU A 196 8.96 25.29 19.05
C GLU A 196 9.50 25.78 20.39
N ASN A 197 9.51 27.10 20.60
CA ASN A 197 9.96 27.73 21.84
C ASN A 197 11.40 27.37 22.28
N GLY A 198 12.29 27.04 21.33
CA GLY A 198 13.66 26.65 21.58
C GLY A 198 13.85 25.17 21.94
N GLU A 199 12.79 24.38 21.92
CA GLU A 199 12.85 22.93 22.01
C GLU A 199 12.66 22.29 20.63
N GLU A 200 13.43 21.24 20.34
CA GLU A 200 13.33 20.45 19.12
C GLU A 200 12.92 19.02 19.42
N ARG A 201 12.11 18.44 18.54
CA ARG A 201 11.73 17.02 18.56
C ARG A 201 11.91 16.45 17.16
N LYS A 202 12.48 15.26 17.08
CA LYS A 202 12.58 14.51 15.83
C LYS A 202 11.52 13.44 15.78
N ILE A 203 10.68 13.47 14.73
CA ILE A 203 9.67 12.44 14.42
C ILE A 203 9.96 11.85 13.04
N VAL A 204 9.78 10.54 12.91
CA VAL A 204 9.95 9.80 11.66
C VAL A 204 8.65 9.11 11.30
N PHE A 205 8.20 9.31 10.07
CA PHE A 205 7.11 8.56 9.46
C PHE A 205 7.71 7.57 8.48
N SER A 206 7.45 6.29 8.67
CA SER A 206 8.02 5.26 7.79
C SER A 206 7.49 5.36 6.35
N GLY A 207 6.25 5.78 6.15
CA GLY A 207 5.48 5.39 4.98
C GLY A 207 5.37 3.86 4.97
N ASP A 208 5.26 3.26 3.80
CA ASP A 208 5.32 1.82 3.62
C ASP A 208 6.76 1.36 3.52
N ILE A 209 7.13 0.37 4.33
CA ILE A 209 8.50 -0.13 4.41
C ILE A 209 8.66 -1.25 3.37
N GLY A 210 9.66 -1.10 2.50
CA GLY A 210 9.95 -2.07 1.45
C GLY A 210 10.42 -3.42 1.99
N ASN A 211 10.15 -4.48 1.22
CA ASN A 211 10.75 -5.78 1.48
C ASN A 211 12.21 -5.78 1.00
N LYS A 212 13.08 -6.54 1.66
CA LYS A 212 14.50 -6.65 1.30
C LYS A 212 14.73 -7.48 0.05
N ASN A 213 15.86 -7.22 -0.59
CA ASN A 213 16.30 -7.92 -1.79
C ASN A 213 15.26 -7.88 -2.93
N GLN A 214 14.44 -6.85 -2.98
CA GLN A 214 13.55 -6.60 -4.11
C GLN A 214 14.39 -6.14 -5.31
N PRO A 215 14.20 -6.70 -6.50
CA PRO A 215 14.91 -6.22 -7.67
C PRO A 215 14.50 -4.78 -8.02
N LEU A 216 15.40 -4.04 -8.62
CA LEU A 216 15.28 -2.64 -9.03
C LEU A 216 15.37 -1.62 -7.90
N LEU A 217 14.87 -1.93 -6.70
CA LEU A 217 14.79 -0.98 -5.61
C LEU A 217 15.85 -1.27 -4.54
N ARG A 218 16.31 -0.23 -3.87
CA ARG A 218 17.20 -0.39 -2.72
C ARG A 218 16.46 -0.97 -1.53
N ASP A 219 17.21 -1.67 -0.68
CA ASP A 219 16.69 -2.08 0.62
C ASP A 219 16.33 -0.85 1.48
N PRO A 220 15.34 -0.98 2.39
CA PRO A 220 14.97 0.09 3.30
C PRO A 220 16.16 0.64 4.07
N ALA A 221 16.45 1.92 3.90
CA ALA A 221 17.51 2.56 4.64
C ALA A 221 17.11 2.80 6.11
N LYS A 222 18.08 2.70 7.01
CA LYS A 222 17.89 2.86 8.45
C LYS A 222 18.05 4.31 8.85
N THR A 223 17.22 4.75 9.79
CA THR A 223 17.35 6.05 10.46
C THR A 223 17.93 5.85 11.86
N ALA A 224 19.02 6.56 12.18
CA ALA A 224 19.76 6.32 13.42
C ALA A 224 19.05 6.84 14.68
N GLU A 225 18.31 7.94 14.59
CA GLU A 225 17.74 8.62 15.75
C GLU A 225 16.36 9.17 15.48
N ALA A 226 15.46 9.02 16.45
CA ALA A 226 14.16 9.70 16.52
C ALA A 226 13.68 9.78 17.96
N ASP A 227 12.96 10.87 18.31
CA ASP A 227 12.18 10.90 19.55
C ASP A 227 10.90 10.07 19.41
N TYR A 228 10.28 10.15 18.23
CA TYR A 228 9.00 9.50 17.92
C TYR A 228 9.04 8.85 16.55
N VAL A 229 8.32 7.73 16.42
CA VAL A 229 8.18 6.99 15.15
C VAL A 229 6.72 6.70 14.90
N VAL A 230 6.26 6.94 13.67
CA VAL A 230 4.98 6.46 13.13
C VAL A 230 5.33 5.45 12.04
N MET A 231 4.95 4.18 12.22
CA MET A 231 5.35 3.10 11.31
C MET A 231 4.19 2.21 10.89
N GLU A 232 4.29 1.69 9.66
CA GLU A 232 3.36 0.71 9.13
C GLU A 232 3.39 -0.63 9.88
N SER A 233 2.35 -1.44 9.66
CA SER A 233 2.25 -2.80 10.20
C SER A 233 1.50 -3.76 9.29
N THR A 234 1.51 -3.56 7.98
CA THR A 234 0.74 -4.34 7.00
C THR A 234 0.93 -5.86 7.17
N TYR A 235 2.15 -6.30 7.40
CA TYR A 235 2.49 -7.69 7.68
C TYR A 235 3.12 -7.90 9.07
N GLY A 236 2.70 -7.11 10.05
CA GLY A 236 3.22 -7.18 11.43
C GLY A 236 2.96 -8.49 12.17
N ASP A 237 2.05 -9.33 11.66
CA ASP A 237 1.66 -10.61 12.26
C ASP A 237 2.29 -11.84 11.59
N ARG A 238 2.95 -11.69 10.43
CA ARG A 238 3.39 -12.83 9.62
C ARG A 238 4.72 -12.60 8.94
N LEU A 239 5.35 -13.71 8.55
CA LEU A 239 6.53 -13.73 7.70
C LEU A 239 6.11 -14.03 6.27
N HIS A 240 6.87 -13.50 5.32
CA HIS A 240 6.74 -13.96 3.94
C HIS A 240 7.19 -15.40 3.84
N GLU A 241 6.47 -16.20 3.09
CA GLU A 241 6.87 -17.59 2.85
C GLU A 241 8.29 -17.60 2.25
N LYS A 242 9.18 -18.39 2.87
CA LYS A 242 10.52 -18.60 2.31
C LYS A 242 10.36 -19.26 0.96
N MET A 243 10.82 -18.57 -0.06
CA MET A 243 10.76 -19.07 -1.42
C MET A 243 11.37 -20.47 -1.55
N LYS A 244 10.64 -21.34 -2.22
CA LYS A 244 11.17 -22.60 -2.73
C LYS A 244 11.81 -22.34 -4.11
N GLY A 245 13.03 -21.79 -4.14
CA GLY A 245 13.78 -21.54 -5.38
C GLY A 245 13.84 -20.06 -5.81
N ASN A 246 14.38 -19.80 -6.98
CA ASN A 246 14.55 -18.48 -7.57
C ASN A 246 13.28 -18.06 -8.34
N TYR A 247 12.82 -16.81 -8.21
CA TYR A 247 11.68 -16.26 -8.96
C TYR A 247 11.88 -16.33 -10.48
N VAL A 248 13.10 -16.09 -10.95
CA VAL A 248 13.45 -16.15 -12.37
C VAL A 248 13.21 -17.56 -12.91
N ASP A 249 13.66 -18.60 -12.18
CA ASP A 249 13.48 -20.00 -12.59
C ASP A 249 12.00 -20.42 -12.57
N GLN A 250 11.24 -20.00 -11.54
CA GLN A 250 9.81 -20.30 -11.47
C GLN A 250 9.03 -19.64 -12.61
N LEU A 251 9.34 -18.38 -12.92
CA LEU A 251 8.72 -17.66 -14.01
C LEU A 251 9.14 -18.27 -15.36
N ALA A 252 10.43 -18.62 -15.56
CA ALA A 252 10.92 -19.28 -16.76
C ALA A 252 10.18 -20.61 -16.99
N ASN A 253 10.04 -21.43 -15.96
CA ASN A 253 9.32 -22.70 -16.05
C ASN A 253 7.83 -22.50 -16.38
N ALA A 254 7.17 -21.51 -15.79
CA ALA A 254 5.76 -21.19 -16.09
C ALA A 254 5.59 -20.72 -17.55
N ILE A 255 6.53 -19.91 -18.06
CA ILE A 255 6.54 -19.45 -19.46
C ILE A 255 6.77 -20.65 -20.38
N ALA A 256 7.85 -21.43 -20.19
CA ALA A 256 8.21 -22.57 -21.03
C ALA A 256 7.06 -23.58 -21.10
N ASP A 257 6.56 -24.05 -19.95
CA ASP A 257 5.46 -25.02 -19.85
C ASP A 257 4.19 -24.53 -20.60
N THR A 258 3.90 -23.23 -20.55
CA THR A 258 2.72 -22.67 -21.21
C THR A 258 2.92 -22.54 -22.73
N LEU A 259 4.08 -22.06 -23.17
CA LEU A 259 4.39 -21.91 -24.59
C LEU A 259 4.50 -23.27 -25.29
N ASP A 260 5.07 -24.29 -24.63
CA ASP A 260 5.18 -25.67 -25.17
C ASP A 260 3.82 -26.31 -25.40
N ARG A 261 2.81 -25.97 -24.58
CA ARG A 261 1.41 -26.35 -24.84
C ARG A 261 0.74 -25.56 -25.96
N GLY A 262 1.44 -24.58 -26.55
CA GLY A 262 0.91 -23.65 -27.54
C GLY A 262 -0.14 -22.69 -26.96
N GLY A 263 0.02 -22.30 -25.69
CA GLY A 263 -0.88 -21.42 -24.95
C GLY A 263 -0.28 -20.05 -24.63
N ASN A 264 -1.12 -19.17 -24.07
CA ASN A 264 -0.75 -17.87 -23.58
C ASN A 264 -0.56 -17.91 -22.05
N LEU A 265 0.51 -17.27 -21.55
CA LEU A 265 0.67 -16.97 -20.14
C LEU A 265 0.11 -15.57 -19.85
N VAL A 266 -0.96 -15.50 -19.08
CA VAL A 266 -1.59 -14.23 -18.68
C VAL A 266 -1.25 -13.94 -17.23
N ILE A 267 -0.67 -12.76 -16.96
CA ILE A 267 -0.19 -12.34 -15.64
C ILE A 267 -0.95 -11.08 -15.22
N PRO A 268 -1.95 -11.20 -14.33
CA PRO A 268 -2.54 -10.05 -13.68
C PRO A 268 -1.50 -9.36 -12.79
N ALA A 269 -1.24 -8.06 -13.01
CA ALA A 269 -0.22 -7.33 -12.26
C ALA A 269 -0.66 -5.90 -11.98
N PHE A 270 -0.20 -5.34 -10.85
CA PHE A 270 -0.31 -3.90 -10.62
C PHE A 270 0.54 -3.15 -11.64
N ALA A 271 0.01 -2.04 -12.14
CA ALA A 271 0.65 -1.27 -13.20
C ALA A 271 1.98 -0.63 -12.77
N VAL A 272 2.10 -0.31 -11.49
CA VAL A 272 3.30 0.30 -10.89
C VAL A 272 3.93 -0.69 -9.91
N GLY A 273 5.24 -0.84 -9.98
CA GLY A 273 6.05 -1.72 -9.16
C GLY A 273 6.08 -3.16 -9.69
N ARG A 274 4.98 -3.90 -9.57
CA ARG A 274 4.93 -5.34 -9.92
C ARG A 274 5.21 -5.61 -11.40
N THR A 275 4.63 -4.83 -12.30
CA THR A 275 4.89 -4.96 -13.74
C THR A 275 6.37 -4.80 -14.06
N GLN A 276 7.03 -3.80 -13.48
CA GLN A 276 8.46 -3.52 -13.73
C GLN A 276 9.36 -4.63 -13.18
N VAL A 277 9.05 -5.19 -12.02
CA VAL A 277 9.75 -6.37 -11.45
C VAL A 277 9.63 -7.59 -12.36
N LEU A 278 8.45 -7.85 -12.92
CA LEU A 278 8.24 -8.93 -13.87
C LEU A 278 9.07 -8.72 -15.16
N LEU A 279 9.12 -7.50 -15.68
CA LEU A 279 9.95 -7.18 -16.86
C LEU A 279 11.44 -7.40 -16.57
N TYR A 280 11.91 -7.03 -15.37
CA TYR A 280 13.26 -7.28 -14.93
C TYR A 280 13.60 -8.79 -14.92
N PHE A 281 12.73 -9.63 -14.37
CA PHE A 281 12.93 -11.08 -14.41
C PHE A 281 12.87 -11.66 -15.82
N ILE A 282 11.93 -11.20 -16.66
CA ILE A 282 11.83 -11.68 -18.05
C ILE A 282 13.08 -11.28 -18.86
N ARG A 283 13.65 -10.09 -18.62
CA ARG A 283 14.93 -9.70 -19.21
C ARG A 283 16.02 -10.71 -18.85
N GLN A 284 16.16 -11.06 -17.57
CA GLN A 284 17.15 -12.05 -17.12
C GLN A 284 16.91 -13.43 -17.76
N ILE A 285 15.65 -13.87 -17.89
CA ILE A 285 15.29 -15.12 -18.56
C ILE A 285 15.77 -15.11 -20.02
N LYS A 286 15.56 -14.01 -20.73
CA LYS A 286 15.98 -13.87 -22.13
C LYS A 286 17.50 -13.76 -22.30
N GLU A 287 18.15 -12.93 -21.49
CA GLU A 287 19.61 -12.72 -21.57
C GLU A 287 20.38 -14.00 -21.23
N ASN A 288 19.90 -14.79 -20.24
CA ASN A 288 20.51 -16.06 -19.85
C ASN A 288 20.01 -17.25 -20.69
N ASN A 289 19.15 -17.01 -21.71
CA ASN A 289 18.57 -18.05 -22.57
C ASN A 289 17.97 -19.23 -21.79
N LEU A 290 17.18 -18.93 -20.73
CA LEU A 290 16.61 -19.98 -19.85
C LEU A 290 15.45 -20.75 -20.51
N ILE A 291 14.97 -20.31 -21.68
CA ILE A 291 13.94 -21.00 -22.49
C ILE A 291 14.48 -21.17 -23.91
N PRO A 292 15.44 -22.10 -24.13
CA PRO A 292 16.14 -22.24 -25.39
C PRO A 292 15.25 -22.71 -26.57
N GLU A 293 14.13 -23.39 -26.29
CA GLU A 293 13.17 -23.84 -27.29
C GLU A 293 12.34 -22.67 -27.86
N ASN A 294 12.16 -21.61 -27.08
CA ASN A 294 11.37 -20.43 -27.44
C ASN A 294 12.11 -19.12 -27.09
N PRO A 295 13.35 -18.85 -27.57
CA PRO A 295 14.17 -17.73 -27.11
C PRO A 295 13.55 -16.36 -27.43
N ASN A 296 12.75 -16.30 -28.49
CA ASN A 296 12.15 -15.07 -29.03
C ASN A 296 10.66 -14.90 -28.67
N PHE A 297 10.17 -15.54 -27.60
CA PHE A 297 8.77 -15.40 -27.22
C PHE A 297 8.36 -13.93 -27.02
N PRO A 298 7.18 -13.51 -27.54
CA PRO A 298 6.71 -12.14 -27.39
C PRO A 298 6.11 -11.90 -26.00
N VAL A 299 6.34 -10.71 -25.46
CA VAL A 299 5.81 -10.24 -24.19
C VAL A 299 5.04 -8.96 -24.41
N TYR A 300 3.80 -8.91 -23.99
CA TYR A 300 2.94 -7.74 -24.10
C TYR A 300 2.64 -7.15 -22.72
N VAL A 301 2.85 -5.84 -22.57
CA VAL A 301 2.31 -5.07 -21.45
C VAL A 301 1.09 -4.33 -21.96
N ASP A 302 -0.10 -4.83 -21.60
CA ASP A 302 -1.36 -4.24 -22.04
C ASP A 302 -2.05 -3.48 -20.92
N SER A 303 -1.49 -2.31 -20.62
CA SER A 303 -2.03 -1.35 -19.65
C SER A 303 -1.42 0.03 -19.92
N PRO A 304 -2.21 1.02 -20.36
CA PRO A 304 -1.70 2.39 -20.59
C PRO A 304 -1.02 3.01 -19.37
N MET A 305 -1.52 2.71 -18.17
CA MET A 305 -0.90 3.16 -16.92
C MET A 305 0.46 2.49 -16.69
N ALA A 306 0.56 1.17 -16.90
CA ALA A 306 1.83 0.45 -16.75
C ALA A 306 2.88 0.93 -17.75
N VAL A 307 2.48 1.23 -19.00
CA VAL A 307 3.38 1.77 -20.03
C VAL A 307 3.93 3.14 -19.61
N ARG A 308 3.07 4.03 -19.09
CA ARG A 308 3.54 5.33 -18.57
C ARG A 308 4.46 5.16 -17.35
N ALA A 309 4.13 4.22 -16.46
CA ALA A 309 5.00 3.92 -15.32
C ALA A 309 6.37 3.38 -15.75
N ILE A 310 6.44 2.54 -16.81
CA ILE A 310 7.71 2.09 -17.37
C ILE A 310 8.58 3.28 -17.77
N SER A 311 8.02 4.31 -18.44
CA SER A 311 8.79 5.52 -18.79
C SER A 311 9.34 6.24 -17.55
N VAL A 312 8.59 6.31 -16.45
CA VAL A 312 9.11 6.92 -15.20
C VAL A 312 10.28 6.10 -14.63
N PHE A 313 10.22 4.77 -14.72
CA PHE A 313 11.34 3.91 -14.31
C PHE A 313 12.55 4.10 -15.25
N GLU A 314 12.35 4.23 -16.55
CA GLU A 314 13.43 4.47 -17.54
C GLU A 314 14.10 5.83 -17.35
N ASP A 315 13.33 6.87 -17.02
CA ASP A 315 13.80 8.25 -16.84
C ASP A 315 14.41 8.49 -15.45
N CYS A 316 14.25 7.54 -14.49
CA CYS A 316 14.85 7.66 -13.18
C CYS A 316 16.37 7.53 -13.26
N GLU A 317 17.10 8.67 -13.28
CA GLU A 317 18.56 8.77 -13.42
C GLU A 317 19.34 8.15 -12.23
N GLY A 318 19.03 6.91 -11.87
CA GLY A 318 19.79 6.09 -10.93
C GLY A 318 19.67 6.47 -9.45
N GLY A 319 18.86 7.46 -9.10
CA GLY A 319 18.69 7.88 -7.71
C GLY A 319 17.94 6.89 -6.82
N CYS A 320 17.15 5.96 -7.42
CA CYS A 320 16.26 5.05 -6.72
C CYS A 320 16.59 3.56 -6.92
N TYR A 321 17.50 3.24 -7.85
CA TYR A 321 17.82 1.86 -8.20
C TYR A 321 18.84 1.23 -7.25
N ASP A 322 18.74 -0.11 -7.11
CA ASP A 322 19.74 -0.92 -6.45
C ASP A 322 21.07 -0.98 -7.23
N GLU A 323 22.10 -1.59 -6.65
CA GLU A 323 23.43 -1.67 -7.25
C GLU A 323 23.43 -2.49 -8.55
N GLU A 324 22.59 -3.54 -8.64
CA GLU A 324 22.51 -4.43 -9.81
C GLU A 324 21.85 -3.70 -11.00
N ALA A 325 20.72 -3.05 -10.80
CA ALA A 325 20.06 -2.25 -11.84
C ALA A 325 20.95 -1.08 -12.28
N MET A 326 21.68 -0.45 -11.34
CA MET A 326 22.66 0.59 -11.66
C MET A 326 23.84 0.08 -12.50
N ALA A 327 24.30 -1.14 -12.26
CA ALA A 327 25.37 -1.75 -13.07
C ALA A 327 24.90 -1.95 -14.53
N ILE A 328 23.65 -2.45 -14.71
CA ILE A 328 23.03 -2.63 -16.03
C ILE A 328 22.93 -1.29 -16.79
N LEU A 329 22.49 -0.22 -16.10
CA LEU A 329 22.41 1.12 -16.69
C LEU A 329 23.79 1.67 -17.11
N LYS A 330 24.82 1.44 -16.29
CA LYS A 330 26.21 1.85 -16.61
C LYS A 330 26.76 1.14 -17.86
N GLU A 331 26.28 -0.07 -18.15
CA GLU A 331 26.58 -0.79 -19.40
C GLU A 331 25.81 -0.25 -20.61
N GLY A 332 24.97 0.77 -20.44
CA GLY A 332 24.11 1.33 -21.48
C GLY A 332 22.90 0.44 -21.82
N LYS A 333 22.54 -0.49 -20.95
CA LYS A 333 21.38 -1.35 -21.08
C LYS A 333 20.23 -0.85 -20.19
N ASN A 334 18.99 -1.21 -20.56
CA ASN A 334 17.81 -0.90 -19.77
C ASN A 334 17.44 -2.12 -18.90
N PRO A 335 17.27 -1.99 -17.56
CA PRO A 335 16.99 -3.12 -16.69
C PRO A 335 15.61 -3.76 -16.90
N ILE A 336 14.67 -3.08 -17.54
CA ILE A 336 13.28 -3.54 -17.75
C ILE A 336 12.88 -3.62 -19.23
N SER A 337 13.83 -3.49 -20.16
CA SER A 337 13.59 -3.59 -21.60
C SER A 337 14.40 -4.73 -22.23
N PHE A 338 13.84 -5.37 -23.25
CA PHE A 338 14.44 -6.51 -23.94
C PHE A 338 13.80 -6.71 -25.33
N PRO A 339 14.41 -7.48 -26.24
CA PRO A 339 13.83 -7.78 -27.54
C PRO A 339 12.47 -8.48 -27.44
N ASN A 340 11.52 -8.12 -28.32
CA ASN A 340 10.13 -8.61 -28.37
C ASN A 340 9.29 -8.24 -27.14
N LEU A 341 9.62 -7.16 -26.44
CA LEU A 341 8.72 -6.47 -25.52
C LEU A 341 7.83 -5.51 -26.34
N HIS A 342 6.53 -5.65 -26.18
CA HIS A 342 5.51 -4.84 -26.84
C HIS A 342 4.69 -4.08 -25.80
N LEU A 343 4.67 -2.76 -25.89
CA LEU A 343 3.91 -1.88 -25.01
C LEU A 343 2.63 -1.44 -25.73
N SER A 344 1.45 -1.79 -25.18
CA SER A 344 0.16 -1.55 -25.79
C SER A 344 -0.59 -0.43 -25.05
N ILE A 345 -0.95 0.61 -25.81
CA ILE A 345 -1.64 1.80 -25.29
C ILE A 345 -3.08 1.87 -25.81
N THR A 346 -3.28 1.59 -27.10
CA THR A 346 -4.59 1.75 -27.75
C THR A 346 -5.51 0.54 -27.54
N THR A 347 -6.80 0.74 -27.74
CA THR A 347 -7.81 -0.34 -27.68
C THR A 347 -7.61 -1.34 -28.83
N ASP A 348 -7.23 -0.87 -30.01
CA ASP A 348 -7.03 -1.74 -31.19
C ASP A 348 -5.82 -2.66 -30.99
N GLU A 349 -4.73 -2.17 -30.40
CA GLU A 349 -3.59 -3.00 -30.00
C GLU A 349 -4.01 -4.07 -28.98
N SER A 350 -4.80 -3.71 -27.97
CA SER A 350 -5.31 -4.66 -26.99
C SER A 350 -6.21 -5.76 -27.60
N ILE A 351 -7.04 -5.39 -28.57
CA ILE A 351 -7.86 -6.36 -29.32
C ILE A 351 -6.97 -7.28 -30.14
N ALA A 352 -5.96 -6.73 -30.83
CA ALA A 352 -5.03 -7.49 -31.65
C ALA A 352 -4.29 -8.58 -30.84
N ILE A 353 -3.89 -8.30 -29.61
CA ILE A 353 -3.25 -9.28 -28.70
C ILE A 353 -4.13 -10.51 -28.51
N ASN A 354 -5.46 -10.31 -28.33
CA ASN A 354 -6.41 -11.40 -28.08
C ASN A 354 -6.79 -12.18 -29.35
N THR A 355 -6.62 -11.59 -30.53
CA THR A 355 -6.95 -12.23 -31.82
C THR A 355 -5.76 -12.94 -32.47
N ASP A 356 -4.53 -12.59 -32.10
CA ASP A 356 -3.33 -13.25 -32.55
C ASP A 356 -3.12 -14.60 -31.86
N ALA A 357 -3.00 -15.67 -32.66
CA ALA A 357 -2.88 -17.05 -32.20
C ALA A 357 -1.45 -17.43 -31.72
N THR A 358 -0.46 -16.58 -31.91
CA THR A 358 0.93 -16.83 -31.50
C THR A 358 1.00 -16.94 -29.96
N PRO A 359 1.58 -18.02 -29.40
CA PRO A 359 1.79 -18.15 -27.96
C PRO A 359 2.64 -16.99 -27.41
N LYS A 360 2.19 -16.40 -26.31
CA LYS A 360 2.78 -15.16 -25.78
C LYS A 360 2.61 -15.03 -24.27
N VAL A 361 3.38 -14.10 -23.68
CA VAL A 361 3.19 -13.61 -22.33
C VAL A 361 2.41 -12.30 -22.37
N ILE A 362 1.36 -12.17 -21.57
CA ILE A 362 0.51 -10.97 -21.46
C ILE A 362 0.52 -10.50 -20.00
N ILE A 363 1.03 -9.31 -19.74
CA ILE A 363 1.01 -8.65 -18.43
C ILE A 363 -0.02 -7.52 -18.52
N SER A 364 -1.02 -7.53 -17.65
CA SER A 364 -2.11 -6.54 -17.72
C SER A 364 -2.66 -6.19 -16.32
N ALA A 365 -3.04 -4.95 -16.13
CA ALA A 365 -3.71 -4.47 -14.92
C ALA A 365 -5.25 -4.70 -15.00
N SER A 366 -5.93 -4.93 -13.87
CA SER A 366 -5.49 -4.85 -12.47
C SER A 366 -4.95 -6.19 -11.95
N GLY A 367 -4.13 -6.14 -10.89
CA GLY A 367 -3.54 -7.33 -10.27
C GLY A 367 -4.55 -8.28 -9.61
N MET A 368 -5.73 -7.78 -9.22
CA MET A 368 -6.82 -8.59 -8.60
C MET A 368 -7.96 -8.91 -9.58
N CYS A 369 -7.82 -8.58 -10.85
CA CYS A 369 -8.75 -8.89 -11.95
C CYS A 369 -10.14 -8.22 -11.87
N ASP A 370 -10.36 -7.25 -10.99
CA ASP A 370 -11.69 -6.62 -10.82
C ASP A 370 -11.98 -5.54 -11.87
N ALA A 371 -10.95 -4.92 -12.43
CA ALA A 371 -11.05 -3.86 -13.41
C ALA A 371 -9.97 -4.00 -14.49
N GLY A 372 -10.02 -3.14 -15.50
CA GLY A 372 -8.98 -3.00 -16.52
C GLY A 372 -9.04 -4.04 -17.64
N ARG A 373 -8.02 -3.97 -18.50
CA ARG A 373 -7.90 -4.80 -19.71
C ARG A 373 -7.68 -6.28 -19.40
N ILE A 374 -7.13 -6.59 -18.23
CA ILE A 374 -6.95 -7.98 -17.76
C ILE A 374 -8.26 -8.78 -17.86
N ARG A 375 -9.43 -8.17 -17.62
CA ARG A 375 -10.71 -8.86 -17.70
C ARG A 375 -11.05 -9.32 -19.13
N HIS A 376 -10.62 -8.59 -20.15
CA HIS A 376 -10.75 -8.99 -21.56
C HIS A 376 -9.80 -10.15 -21.85
N HIS A 377 -8.56 -10.09 -21.40
CA HIS A 377 -7.62 -11.20 -21.55
C HIS A 377 -8.13 -12.47 -20.85
N LEU A 378 -8.66 -12.36 -19.64
CA LEU A 378 -9.27 -13.50 -18.94
C LEU A 378 -10.46 -14.09 -19.72
N LYS A 379 -11.33 -13.24 -20.30
CA LYS A 379 -12.45 -13.71 -21.12
C LYS A 379 -11.97 -14.58 -22.30
N HIS A 380 -10.88 -14.21 -22.95
CA HIS A 380 -10.35 -14.92 -24.11
C HIS A 380 -9.47 -16.14 -23.75
N ASN A 381 -8.91 -16.18 -22.55
CA ASN A 381 -7.89 -17.17 -22.20
C ASN A 381 -8.38 -18.24 -21.19
N LEU A 382 -9.37 -17.95 -20.32
CA LEU A 382 -9.80 -18.88 -19.26
C LEU A 382 -10.38 -20.21 -19.76
N SER A 383 -11.00 -20.24 -20.94
CA SER A 383 -11.66 -21.45 -21.48
C SER A 383 -10.70 -22.42 -22.18
N SER A 384 -9.44 -22.07 -22.35
CA SER A 384 -8.44 -22.91 -23.03
C SER A 384 -7.51 -23.62 -22.01
N PRO A 385 -7.43 -24.95 -22.02
CA PRO A 385 -6.51 -25.69 -21.14
C PRO A 385 -5.04 -25.53 -21.51
N LYS A 386 -4.73 -24.96 -22.68
CA LYS A 386 -3.36 -24.63 -23.09
C LYS A 386 -2.81 -23.42 -22.33
N ASN A 387 -3.70 -22.51 -21.92
CA ASN A 387 -3.32 -21.24 -21.32
C ASN A 387 -3.05 -21.39 -19.81
N THR A 388 -2.26 -20.46 -19.29
CA THR A 388 -1.99 -20.32 -17.84
C THR A 388 -2.35 -18.91 -17.40
N ILE A 389 -3.00 -18.79 -16.24
CA ILE A 389 -3.13 -17.54 -15.50
C ILE A 389 -2.19 -17.63 -14.30
N LEU A 390 -1.21 -16.71 -14.23
CA LEU A 390 -0.20 -16.69 -13.16
C LEU A 390 -0.43 -15.48 -12.25
N PHE A 391 -0.87 -15.74 -11.04
CA PHE A 391 -0.94 -14.71 -9.99
C PHE A 391 0.43 -14.49 -9.35
N VAL A 392 0.84 -13.24 -9.22
CA VAL A 392 2.15 -12.83 -8.71
C VAL A 392 2.05 -11.90 -7.50
N GLY A 393 0.93 -11.97 -6.79
CA GLY A 393 0.65 -11.15 -5.61
C GLY A 393 -0.64 -11.57 -4.93
N TYR A 394 -0.83 -11.07 -3.71
CA TYR A 394 -1.99 -11.36 -2.90
C TYR A 394 -3.31 -11.04 -3.61
N GLN A 395 -4.27 -11.93 -3.48
CA GLN A 395 -5.63 -11.77 -4.00
C GLN A 395 -6.61 -11.59 -2.83
N ALA A 396 -7.20 -10.41 -2.72
CA ALA A 396 -8.11 -10.08 -1.64
C ALA A 396 -9.44 -10.85 -1.74
N GLU A 397 -10.02 -11.18 -0.59
CA GLU A 397 -11.34 -11.82 -0.53
C GLU A 397 -12.40 -11.03 -1.31
N GLY A 398 -13.23 -11.74 -2.07
CA GLY A 398 -14.31 -11.18 -2.88
C GLY A 398 -13.88 -10.73 -4.28
N THR A 399 -12.58 -10.67 -4.58
CA THR A 399 -12.08 -10.33 -5.92
C THR A 399 -12.21 -11.49 -6.91
N LEU A 400 -12.20 -11.16 -8.20
CA LEU A 400 -12.19 -12.19 -9.24
C LEU A 400 -10.92 -13.05 -9.20
N GLY A 401 -9.76 -12.41 -8.93
CA GLY A 401 -8.49 -13.12 -8.80
C GLY A 401 -8.54 -14.17 -7.69
N ARG A 402 -9.04 -13.82 -6.52
CA ARG A 402 -9.20 -14.75 -5.40
C ARG A 402 -10.11 -15.92 -5.72
N ARG A 403 -11.21 -15.67 -6.38
CA ARG A 403 -12.14 -16.75 -6.81
C ARG A 403 -11.47 -17.73 -7.79
N LEU A 404 -10.60 -17.24 -8.67
CA LEU A 404 -9.83 -18.08 -9.60
C LEU A 404 -8.78 -18.91 -8.84
N GLU A 405 -8.08 -18.34 -7.86
CA GLU A 405 -7.15 -19.07 -6.98
C GLU A 405 -7.86 -20.14 -6.15
N ASP A 406 -9.07 -19.85 -5.64
CA ASP A 406 -9.90 -20.80 -4.90
C ASP A 406 -10.46 -21.94 -5.77
N GLY A 407 -10.17 -21.95 -7.09
CA GLY A 407 -10.52 -23.06 -7.99
C GLY A 407 -11.96 -23.05 -8.49
N VAL A 408 -12.59 -21.89 -8.65
CA VAL A 408 -13.94 -21.78 -9.22
C VAL A 408 -13.99 -22.36 -10.65
N GLU A 409 -14.97 -23.20 -10.93
CA GLU A 409 -15.12 -23.83 -12.27
C GLU A 409 -15.66 -22.87 -13.35
N LYS A 410 -16.34 -21.78 -12.93
CA LYS A 410 -17.00 -20.86 -13.83
C LYS A 410 -17.03 -19.44 -13.25
N VAL A 411 -16.74 -18.46 -14.09
CA VAL A 411 -16.80 -17.03 -13.74
C VAL A 411 -17.68 -16.28 -14.73
N ARG A 412 -18.29 -15.18 -14.28
CA ARG A 412 -19.10 -14.32 -15.15
C ARG A 412 -18.30 -13.06 -15.51
N LEU A 413 -17.99 -12.90 -16.81
CA LEU A 413 -17.28 -11.77 -17.37
C LEU A 413 -18.12 -11.11 -18.47
N PHE A 414 -18.33 -9.80 -18.38
CA PHE A 414 -19.11 -9.01 -19.37
C PHE A 414 -20.51 -9.60 -19.68
N GLY A 415 -21.13 -10.22 -18.66
CA GLY A 415 -22.45 -10.85 -18.82
C GLY A 415 -22.44 -12.28 -19.33
N GLU A 416 -21.28 -12.80 -19.76
CA GLU A 416 -21.09 -14.16 -20.24
C GLU A 416 -20.51 -15.07 -19.16
N ASP A 417 -20.95 -16.32 -19.13
CA ASP A 417 -20.43 -17.35 -18.24
C ASP A 417 -19.25 -18.07 -18.90
N ILE A 418 -18.06 -17.89 -18.35
CA ILE A 418 -16.79 -18.45 -18.86
C ILE A 418 -16.38 -19.63 -17.99
N ARG A 419 -16.18 -20.79 -18.59
CA ARG A 419 -15.64 -21.97 -17.91
C ARG A 419 -14.14 -21.81 -17.69
N VAL A 420 -13.66 -22.11 -16.49
CA VAL A 420 -12.24 -22.06 -16.13
C VAL A 420 -11.60 -23.41 -16.46
N GLN A 421 -10.82 -23.45 -17.53
CA GLN A 421 -10.05 -24.63 -17.97
C GLN A 421 -8.56 -24.31 -18.04
N ALA A 422 -8.18 -23.03 -18.06
CA ALA A 422 -6.80 -22.60 -18.00
C ALA A 422 -6.15 -23.08 -16.68
N LYS A 423 -4.85 -23.37 -16.73
CA LYS A 423 -4.05 -23.67 -15.54
C LYS A 423 -3.96 -22.42 -14.68
N ILE A 424 -4.37 -22.49 -13.42
CA ILE A 424 -4.18 -21.41 -12.46
C ILE A 424 -2.91 -21.71 -11.67
N MET A 425 -2.03 -20.72 -11.58
CA MET A 425 -0.76 -20.80 -10.85
C MET A 425 -0.60 -19.55 -9.98
N THR A 426 0.07 -19.72 -8.85
CA THR A 426 0.44 -18.63 -7.95
C THR A 426 1.95 -18.64 -7.73
N MET A 427 2.57 -17.48 -7.70
CA MET A 427 3.97 -17.27 -7.37
C MET A 427 4.02 -16.35 -6.15
N ASP A 428 4.19 -16.97 -4.98
CA ASP A 428 4.12 -16.30 -3.68
C ASP A 428 5.41 -15.56 -3.32
N GLY A 429 5.35 -14.74 -2.26
CA GLY A 429 6.52 -14.09 -1.67
C GLY A 429 6.98 -12.80 -2.34
N MET A 430 6.33 -12.35 -3.42
CA MET A 430 6.67 -11.10 -4.12
C MET A 430 5.98 -9.87 -3.49
N SER A 431 5.85 -9.78 -2.17
CA SER A 431 5.28 -8.58 -1.54
C SER A 431 6.21 -7.38 -1.64
N GLY A 432 5.66 -6.19 -1.88
CA GLY A 432 6.40 -4.92 -1.80
C GLY A 432 6.66 -4.45 -0.37
N HIS A 433 5.86 -4.90 0.61
CA HIS A 433 6.03 -4.52 2.01
C HIS A 433 6.97 -5.47 2.75
N ALA A 434 7.66 -4.95 3.74
CA ALA A 434 8.39 -5.75 4.71
C ALA A 434 7.44 -6.70 5.46
N ASP A 435 7.93 -7.89 5.77
CA ASP A 435 7.27 -8.78 6.71
C ASP A 435 7.59 -8.38 8.17
N ARG A 436 7.06 -9.14 9.14
CA ARG A 436 7.28 -8.89 10.57
C ARG A 436 8.76 -8.71 10.92
N ASP A 437 9.63 -9.58 10.40
CA ASP A 437 11.06 -9.54 10.70
C ASP A 437 11.72 -8.31 10.05
N GLY A 438 11.33 -7.94 8.84
CA GLY A 438 11.76 -6.72 8.17
C GLY A 438 11.34 -5.44 8.91
N LEU A 439 10.09 -5.39 9.39
CA LEU A 439 9.58 -4.29 10.23
C LEU A 439 10.37 -4.18 11.54
N LEU A 440 10.64 -5.31 12.21
CA LEU A 440 11.44 -5.36 13.43
C LEU A 440 12.87 -4.92 13.16
N GLU A 441 13.48 -5.36 12.07
CA GLU A 441 14.84 -4.94 11.73
C GLU A 441 14.93 -3.44 11.46
N TRP A 442 13.92 -2.85 10.81
CA TRP A 442 13.90 -1.42 10.55
C TRP A 442 13.80 -0.61 11.85
N ILE A 443 12.88 -0.96 12.76
CA ILE A 443 12.72 -0.24 14.04
C ILE A 443 13.95 -0.45 14.97
N HIS A 444 14.61 -1.58 14.91
CA HIS A 444 15.88 -1.81 15.60
C HIS A 444 17.08 -1.09 14.96
N GLY A 445 16.90 -0.45 13.81
CA GLY A 445 17.91 0.43 13.19
C GLY A 445 18.18 1.71 13.98
N PHE A 446 17.25 2.13 14.87
CA PHE A 446 17.45 3.29 15.74
C PHE A 446 18.45 2.96 16.84
N THR A 447 19.46 3.82 17.03
CA THR A 447 20.52 3.65 18.07
C THR A 447 19.95 3.58 19.48
N ASN A 448 18.92 4.39 19.75
CA ASN A 448 18.17 4.35 20.99
C ASN A 448 16.69 4.13 20.65
N PRO A 449 15.96 3.34 21.46
CA PRO A 449 14.53 3.16 21.27
C PRO A 449 13.80 4.52 21.27
N PRO A 450 12.86 4.76 20.36
CA PRO A 450 12.03 5.96 20.37
C PRO A 450 11.26 6.09 21.71
N LYS A 451 11.01 7.34 22.14
CA LYS A 451 10.19 7.60 23.35
C LYS A 451 8.78 7.05 23.21
N GLN A 452 8.25 7.04 22.00
CA GLN A 452 6.97 6.43 21.64
C GLN A 452 6.98 6.05 20.15
N THR A 453 6.51 4.85 19.87
CA THR A 453 6.22 4.35 18.51
C THR A 453 4.71 4.25 18.33
N PHE A 454 4.21 4.75 17.21
CA PHE A 454 2.80 4.64 16.82
C PHE A 454 2.71 3.68 15.65
N VAL A 455 1.95 2.61 15.83
CA VAL A 455 1.78 1.55 14.84
C VAL A 455 0.49 1.82 14.06
N VAL A 456 0.63 2.07 12.78
CA VAL A 456 -0.45 2.44 11.85
C VAL A 456 -0.42 1.55 10.61
N HIS A 457 -1.29 1.80 9.63
CA HIS A 457 -1.29 1.14 8.32
C HIS A 457 -1.24 -0.40 8.46
N GLY A 458 -2.23 -0.94 9.15
CA GLY A 458 -2.40 -2.37 9.38
C GLY A 458 -3.82 -2.67 9.81
N GLU A 459 -4.28 -3.89 9.55
CA GLU A 459 -5.58 -4.34 10.06
C GLU A 459 -5.61 -4.29 11.59
N ASP A 460 -6.78 -4.13 12.18
CA ASP A 460 -7.00 -3.90 13.61
C ASP A 460 -6.20 -4.88 14.51
N LEU A 461 -6.33 -6.18 14.27
CA LEU A 461 -5.61 -7.20 15.05
C LEU A 461 -4.11 -7.20 14.78
N VAL A 462 -3.70 -6.89 13.54
CA VAL A 462 -2.29 -6.87 13.14
C VAL A 462 -1.58 -5.67 13.79
N ALA A 463 -2.15 -4.47 13.66
CA ALA A 463 -1.55 -3.26 14.24
C ALA A 463 -1.48 -3.35 15.78
N THR A 464 -2.56 -3.82 16.42
CA THR A 464 -2.59 -4.02 17.88
C THR A 464 -1.56 -5.05 18.33
N GLY A 465 -1.55 -6.23 17.70
CA GLY A 465 -0.62 -7.31 18.03
C GLY A 465 0.85 -6.94 17.81
N PHE A 466 1.14 -6.18 16.75
CA PHE A 466 2.50 -5.70 16.49
C PHE A 466 2.94 -4.65 17.50
N ALA A 467 2.06 -3.74 17.93
CA ALA A 467 2.35 -2.79 19.00
C ALA A 467 2.61 -3.50 20.34
N GLU A 468 1.84 -4.55 20.67
CA GLU A 468 2.07 -5.40 21.84
C GLU A 468 3.41 -6.14 21.75
N LEU A 469 3.75 -6.71 20.58
CA LEU A 469 5.03 -7.38 20.31
C LEU A 469 6.21 -6.44 20.58
N LEU A 470 6.17 -5.22 20.02
CA LEU A 470 7.21 -4.21 20.23
C LEU A 470 7.39 -3.88 21.72
N LYS A 471 6.30 -3.73 22.46
CA LYS A 471 6.32 -3.38 23.88
C LYS A 471 6.81 -4.54 24.76
N GLU A 472 6.25 -5.74 24.57
CA GLU A 472 6.45 -6.85 25.49
C GLU A 472 7.75 -7.62 25.23
N GLN A 473 8.11 -7.80 23.96
CA GLN A 473 9.27 -8.61 23.61
C GLN A 473 10.50 -7.76 23.25
N HIS A 474 10.31 -6.54 22.73
CA HIS A 474 11.40 -5.68 22.30
C HIS A 474 11.66 -4.47 23.20
N GLY A 475 10.83 -4.23 24.23
CA GLY A 475 10.99 -3.12 25.18
C GLY A 475 10.82 -1.74 24.56
N ILE A 476 10.18 -1.64 23.39
CA ILE A 476 9.91 -0.40 22.66
C ILE A 476 8.51 0.09 23.05
N ALA A 477 8.41 1.32 23.58
CA ALA A 477 7.10 1.91 23.88
C ALA A 477 6.29 2.05 22.58
N ALA A 478 5.19 1.30 22.45
CA ALA A 478 4.38 1.26 21.24
C ALA A 478 2.88 1.27 21.54
N MET A 479 2.10 1.82 20.60
CA MET A 479 0.64 1.86 20.63
C MET A 479 0.10 1.92 19.19
N ALA A 480 -1.00 1.21 18.90
CA ALA A 480 -1.81 1.39 17.71
C ALA A 480 -2.92 2.43 18.00
N PRO A 481 -2.86 3.65 17.43
CA PRO A 481 -3.85 4.69 17.69
C PRO A 481 -5.08 4.53 16.80
N PHE A 482 -6.27 4.81 17.34
CA PHE A 482 -7.45 5.05 16.51
C PHE A 482 -7.49 6.50 16.02
N SER A 483 -8.17 6.73 14.89
CA SER A 483 -8.42 8.05 14.34
C SER A 483 -9.02 9.00 15.38
N GLY A 484 -8.45 10.22 15.49
CA GLY A 484 -8.76 11.21 16.55
C GLY A 484 -7.88 11.12 17.79
N THR A 485 -6.96 10.15 17.89
CA THR A 485 -5.95 10.11 18.96
C THR A 485 -4.97 11.27 18.80
N LYS A 486 -4.64 11.95 19.92
CA LYS A 486 -3.76 13.14 19.93
C LYS A 486 -2.63 12.96 20.91
N TYR A 487 -1.42 13.34 20.48
CA TYR A 487 -0.20 13.22 21.28
C TYR A 487 0.58 14.54 21.31
N ASP A 488 0.96 14.99 22.51
CA ASP A 488 1.81 16.16 22.74
C ASP A 488 3.29 15.74 22.63
N LEU A 489 3.93 16.11 21.51
CA LEU A 489 5.33 15.76 21.21
C LEU A 489 6.34 16.45 22.13
N LEU A 490 6.03 17.64 22.67
CA LEU A 490 6.90 18.31 23.65
C LEU A 490 6.76 17.67 25.02
N GLY A 491 5.54 17.46 25.47
CA GLY A 491 5.22 16.89 26.78
C GLY A 491 5.41 15.38 26.86
N GLY A 492 5.56 14.68 25.71
CA GLY A 492 5.72 13.22 25.66
C GLY A 492 4.52 12.46 26.21
N ARG A 493 3.29 12.90 25.93
CA ARG A 493 2.08 12.33 26.53
C ARG A 493 0.86 12.40 25.60
N PHE A 494 -0.06 11.46 25.81
CA PHE A 494 -1.35 11.52 25.14
C PHE A 494 -2.20 12.69 25.67
N VAL A 495 -2.72 13.48 24.76
CA VAL A 495 -3.71 14.54 25.05
C VAL A 495 -5.11 13.95 25.00
N ALA A 496 -5.36 13.07 24.03
CA ALA A 496 -6.59 12.32 23.88
C ALA A 496 -6.28 10.95 23.27
N ILE A 497 -6.90 9.90 23.81
CA ILE A 497 -6.87 8.56 23.22
C ILE A 497 -8.27 8.29 22.69
N ALA A 498 -8.41 8.24 21.39
CA ALA A 498 -9.67 7.92 20.73
C ALA A 498 -9.98 6.42 20.84
N LYS A 499 -11.26 6.10 20.75
CA LYS A 499 -11.76 4.73 20.60
C LYS A 499 -12.26 4.57 19.17
N GLY A 500 -12.01 3.43 18.56
CA GLY A 500 -12.58 3.11 17.25
C GLY A 500 -14.10 3.22 17.28
N VAL A 501 -14.66 3.99 16.34
CA VAL A 501 -16.10 4.10 16.14
C VAL A 501 -16.48 3.22 14.96
N PRO A 502 -17.04 2.01 15.19
CA PRO A 502 -17.37 1.10 14.08
C PRO A 502 -18.43 1.72 13.16
N ILE A 503 -18.29 1.47 11.87
CA ILE A 503 -19.31 1.83 10.89
C ILE A 503 -20.47 0.83 11.00
N GLU A 504 -21.67 1.31 11.29
CA GLU A 504 -22.86 0.45 11.41
C GLU A 504 -23.17 -0.25 10.08
N LYS A 505 -23.21 -1.57 10.11
CA LYS A 505 -23.55 -2.39 8.97
C LYS A 505 -25.06 -2.26 8.65
N GLY A 506 -25.40 -1.93 7.41
CA GLY A 506 -26.77 -1.98 6.94
C GLY A 506 -27.36 -3.40 7.04
N ARG A 507 -28.70 -3.51 7.13
CA ARG A 507 -29.43 -4.79 7.36
C ARG A 507 -29.07 -5.90 6.34
N ALA A 508 -28.67 -5.53 5.11
CA ALA A 508 -28.23 -6.47 4.06
C ALA A 508 -26.78 -7.01 4.28
N GLU A 509 -25.91 -6.27 4.98
CA GLU A 509 -24.54 -6.70 5.28
C GLU A 509 -24.44 -7.57 6.53
N ARG A 510 -25.42 -7.45 7.47
CA ARG A 510 -25.50 -8.35 8.65
C ARG A 510 -25.66 -9.83 8.25
N ALA A 511 -26.28 -10.12 7.11
CA ALA A 511 -26.40 -11.49 6.57
C ALA A 511 -25.08 -12.04 5.99
N ARG A 512 -24.11 -11.17 5.65
CA ARG A 512 -22.75 -11.56 5.19
C ARG A 512 -21.72 -11.65 6.32
N SER A 513 -22.06 -11.22 7.54
CA SER A 513 -21.16 -11.18 8.69
C SER A 513 -20.82 -12.54 9.32
N VAL A 514 -21.30 -13.64 8.75
CA VAL A 514 -20.82 -15.01 9.08
C VAL A 514 -19.33 -15.15 8.75
N SER A 515 -18.82 -14.37 7.80
CA SER A 515 -17.41 -14.32 7.40
C SER A 515 -16.45 -13.77 8.50
N ASP A 516 -16.88 -12.77 9.29
CA ASP A 516 -16.01 -12.10 10.27
C ASP A 516 -15.65 -13.03 11.47
N SER A 517 -16.60 -13.82 11.93
CA SER A 517 -16.36 -14.83 12.98
C SER A 517 -15.50 -15.98 12.48
N TYR A 518 -15.64 -16.37 11.21
CA TYR A 518 -14.83 -17.41 10.59
C TYR A 518 -13.39 -16.92 10.37
N THR A 519 -13.19 -15.69 9.95
CA THR A 519 -11.85 -15.07 9.82
C THR A 519 -11.13 -15.01 11.16
N LYS A 520 -11.82 -14.60 12.24
CA LYS A 520 -11.28 -14.64 13.61
C LYS A 520 -10.92 -16.06 14.05
N LEU A 521 -11.73 -17.04 13.65
CA LEU A 521 -11.43 -18.46 13.90
C LEU A 521 -10.19 -18.93 13.15
N MET A 522 -9.99 -18.48 11.91
CA MET A 522 -8.79 -18.81 11.12
C MET A 522 -7.53 -18.18 11.71
N ILE A 523 -7.60 -16.95 12.18
CA ILE A 523 -6.48 -16.30 12.91
C ILE A 523 -6.16 -17.07 14.19
N ALA A 524 -7.17 -17.49 14.94
CA ALA A 524 -6.98 -18.31 16.13
C ALA A 524 -6.33 -19.66 15.82
N LYS A 525 -6.67 -20.28 14.67
CA LYS A 525 -6.02 -21.50 14.17
C LYS A 525 -4.53 -21.26 13.89
N GLU A 526 -4.15 -20.19 13.20
CA GLU A 526 -2.74 -19.89 12.91
C GLU A 526 -1.93 -19.66 14.19
N ARG A 527 -2.49 -18.92 15.17
CA ARG A 527 -1.88 -18.77 16.50
C ARG A 527 -1.70 -20.11 17.21
N LEU A 528 -2.69 -21.01 17.13
CA LEU A 528 -2.60 -22.33 17.72
C LEU A 528 -1.49 -23.16 17.06
N LEU A 529 -1.33 -23.09 15.73
CA LEU A 529 -0.25 -23.78 14.99
C LEU A 529 1.12 -23.25 15.42
N GLN A 530 1.28 -21.94 15.60
CA GLN A 530 2.51 -21.34 16.10
C GLN A 530 2.85 -21.84 17.51
N VAL A 531 1.88 -21.81 18.43
CA VAL A 531 2.06 -22.32 19.80
C VAL A 531 2.45 -23.81 19.80
N LEU A 532 1.89 -24.61 18.89
CA LEU A 532 2.25 -26.03 18.72
C LEU A 532 3.70 -26.21 18.28
N GLU A 533 4.20 -25.37 17.37
CA GLU A 533 5.60 -25.40 16.94
C GLU A 533 6.56 -24.97 18.05
N GLU A 534 6.24 -23.91 18.78
CA GLU A 534 7.01 -23.42 19.92
C GLU A 534 6.99 -24.40 21.11
N SER A 535 5.98 -25.24 21.20
CA SER A 535 5.86 -26.27 22.24
C SER A 535 6.81 -27.47 22.05
N ARG A 536 7.57 -27.54 20.95
CA ARG A 536 8.59 -28.56 20.73
C ARG A 536 9.70 -28.47 21.79
N GLY A 537 9.67 -29.33 22.76
CA GLY A 537 10.65 -29.39 23.85
C GLY A 537 10.06 -29.11 25.24
N LEU A 538 8.77 -28.85 25.35
CA LEU A 538 8.09 -28.86 26.64
C LEU A 538 8.07 -30.25 27.29
N PRO A 539 7.99 -30.34 28.63
CA PRO A 539 7.84 -31.60 29.33
C PRO A 539 6.61 -32.40 28.88
N ASN A 540 6.71 -33.71 28.75
CA ASN A 540 5.62 -34.57 28.27
C ASN A 540 4.28 -34.31 28.99
N LYS A 541 4.32 -34.04 30.30
CA LYS A 541 3.11 -33.73 31.07
C LYS A 541 2.36 -32.47 30.59
N GLU A 542 3.10 -31.47 30.13
CA GLU A 542 2.52 -30.25 29.58
C GLU A 542 1.99 -30.48 28.17
N LEU A 543 2.72 -31.26 27.36
CA LEU A 543 2.27 -31.65 26.02
C LEU A 543 1.00 -32.51 26.08
N ASP A 544 0.90 -33.44 27.03
CA ASP A 544 -0.29 -34.29 27.26
C ASP A 544 -1.50 -33.42 27.67
N ARG A 545 -1.28 -32.44 28.52
CA ARG A 545 -2.33 -31.48 28.92
C ARG A 545 -2.81 -30.67 27.72
N PHE A 546 -1.91 -30.10 26.94
CA PHE A 546 -2.20 -29.31 25.77
C PHE A 546 -2.94 -30.13 24.70
N THR A 547 -2.48 -31.37 24.47
CA THR A 547 -3.15 -32.32 23.55
C THR A 547 -4.60 -32.59 24.01
N LYS A 548 -4.83 -32.75 25.31
CA LYS A 548 -6.18 -32.94 25.86
C LYS A 548 -7.07 -31.73 25.62
N GLU A 549 -6.58 -30.53 25.88
CA GLU A 549 -7.33 -29.28 25.68
C GLU A 549 -7.75 -29.08 24.20
N ILE A 550 -6.84 -29.37 23.25
CA ILE A 550 -7.16 -29.33 21.81
C ILE A 550 -8.22 -30.39 21.44
N ASN A 551 -8.07 -31.62 21.95
CA ASN A 551 -9.04 -32.68 21.65
C ASN A 551 -10.43 -32.39 22.24
N ASP A 552 -10.50 -31.77 23.41
CA ASP A 552 -11.76 -31.36 24.03
C ASP A 552 -12.41 -30.22 23.23
N LEU A 553 -11.61 -29.26 22.71
CA LEU A 553 -12.09 -28.22 21.80
C LEU A 553 -12.65 -28.84 20.51
N CYS A 554 -11.92 -29.78 19.87
CA CYS A 554 -12.37 -30.47 18.66
C CYS A 554 -13.66 -31.25 18.88
N ARG A 555 -13.84 -31.90 20.05
CA ARG A 555 -15.08 -32.61 20.38
C ARG A 555 -16.26 -31.68 20.55
N THR A 556 -16.03 -30.51 21.18
CA THR A 556 -17.09 -29.51 21.46
C THR A 556 -17.68 -28.93 20.16
N TYR A 557 -16.86 -28.81 19.10
CA TYR A 557 -17.23 -28.16 17.84
C TYR A 557 -17.29 -29.13 16.64
N GLN A 558 -17.34 -30.46 16.87
CA GLN A 558 -17.58 -31.41 15.80
C GLN A 558 -18.97 -31.19 15.21
N ILE A 559 -19.01 -30.72 13.95
CA ILE A 559 -20.25 -30.61 13.15
C ILE A 559 -20.53 -32.02 12.61
N PRO A 560 -21.69 -32.63 12.87
CA PRO A 560 -22.08 -33.89 12.23
C PRO A 560 -22.03 -33.70 10.70
N LYS A 561 -21.32 -34.59 10.00
CA LYS A 561 -21.42 -34.67 8.54
C LYS A 561 -22.77 -35.28 8.24
N GLU A 562 -23.71 -34.51 7.67
CA GLU A 562 -24.90 -35.03 6.99
C GLU A 562 -24.52 -35.75 5.70
#